data_4251e49aab852805d7868a92f7c4d4e7
#
_entry.id   4251e49aab852805d7868a92f7c4d4e7
#
_cell.length_a   1.000
_cell.length_b   1.000
_cell.length_c   1.000
_cell.angle_alpha   90.00
_cell.angle_beta   90.00
_cell.angle_gamma   90.00
#
_symmetry.space_group_name_H-M   'P 1'
#
loop_
_entity.id
_entity.type
_entity.pdbx_description
1 polymer ?
#
loop_
_entity_poly.entity_id
_entity_poly.type
_entity_poly.pdbx_seq_one_letter_code
_entity_poly.pdbx_strand_id
1 'polypeptide(L)'
;SPEDLRGMIAAVGILTAKGGVSSHAALVARQMGKVCICGASAVEIDYNKKTVKIAGQTFKEGVDHLSIDGTAGTIYGGKVKTGPSSIVMGMLFGDKAAARTEKFLAFKQLMEWCSKATRMSVRANADNPEQTEQAIAFGAQGIGLTRTEHMFFEGDRIDAVREMILADNLEDRKKALAKL
;
A
#
# COMPACT_ATOMS: atom_id res chain seq x y z
N SER A 1 -15.83 3.74 5.44
CA SER A 1 -16.49 2.78 6.33
C SER A 1 -15.59 1.56 6.51
N PRO A 2 -15.61 0.86 7.67
CA PRO A 2 -14.91 -0.42 7.83
C PRO A 2 -15.34 -1.49 6.81
N GLU A 3 -16.57 -1.39 6.31
CA GLU A 3 -17.11 -2.26 5.26
C GLU A 3 -16.39 -2.08 3.92
N ASP A 4 -15.83 -0.90 3.67
CA ASP A 4 -15.09 -0.59 2.45
C ASP A 4 -13.69 -1.22 2.45
N LEU A 5 -13.18 -1.67 3.60
CA LEU A 5 -11.81 -2.15 3.76
C LEU A 5 -11.52 -3.36 2.85
N ARG A 6 -12.46 -4.30 2.70
CA ARG A 6 -12.30 -5.44 1.81
C ARG A 6 -12.16 -5.01 0.34
N GLY A 7 -12.97 -4.04 -0.08
CA GLY A 7 -12.86 -3.44 -1.41
C GLY A 7 -11.53 -2.72 -1.60
N MET A 8 -11.06 -1.99 -0.59
CA MET A 8 -9.77 -1.32 -0.61
C MET A 8 -8.59 -2.28 -0.70
N ILE A 9 -8.67 -3.43 -0.03
CA ILE A 9 -7.64 -4.49 -0.11
C ILE A 9 -7.57 -5.07 -1.53
N ALA A 10 -8.70 -5.33 -2.16
CA ALA A 10 -8.78 -5.89 -3.51
C ALA A 10 -8.46 -4.86 -4.61
N ALA A 11 -8.66 -3.56 -4.35
CA ALA A 11 -8.47 -2.51 -5.34
C ALA A 11 -7.00 -2.32 -5.72
N VAL A 12 -6.73 -2.01 -6.98
CA VAL A 12 -5.40 -1.62 -7.49
C VAL A 12 -5.08 -0.16 -7.15
N GLY A 13 -6.10 0.69 -7.09
CA GLY A 13 -6.02 2.10 -6.72
C GLY A 13 -7.32 2.55 -6.08
N ILE A 14 -7.27 3.66 -5.34
CA ILE A 14 -8.40 4.18 -4.57
C ILE A 14 -8.70 5.60 -5.03
N LEU A 15 -9.95 5.83 -5.40
CA LEU A 15 -10.47 7.13 -5.80
C LEU A 15 -11.72 7.45 -4.98
N THR A 16 -11.74 8.58 -4.30
CA THR A 16 -12.90 9.02 -3.53
C THR A 16 -13.36 10.43 -3.92
N ALA A 17 -14.67 10.61 -4.04
CA ALA A 17 -15.27 11.92 -4.32
C ALA A 17 -15.19 12.86 -3.11
N LYS A 18 -15.19 12.30 -1.89
CA LYS A 18 -15.15 13.03 -0.62
C LYS A 18 -13.94 12.64 0.21
N GLY A 19 -13.61 13.47 1.20
CA GLY A 19 -12.48 13.24 2.10
C GLY A 19 -11.28 14.11 1.76
N GLY A 20 -10.21 13.95 2.49
CA GLY A 20 -8.96 14.69 2.35
C GLY A 20 -7.75 13.82 2.70
N VAL A 21 -6.58 14.45 2.82
CA VAL A 21 -5.29 13.79 3.08
C VAL A 21 -5.28 12.97 4.38
N SER A 22 -6.08 13.37 5.37
CA SER A 22 -6.26 12.70 6.67
C SER A 22 -7.48 11.78 6.73
N SER A 23 -8.19 11.58 5.61
CA SER A 23 -9.34 10.67 5.58
C SER A 23 -8.91 9.21 5.82
N HIS A 24 -9.82 8.40 6.35
CA HIS A 24 -9.58 6.98 6.57
C HIS A 24 -9.12 6.28 5.27
N ALA A 25 -9.73 6.59 4.14
CA ALA A 25 -9.34 6.05 2.83
C ALA A 25 -7.89 6.39 2.48
N ALA A 26 -7.44 7.63 2.71
CA ALA A 26 -6.08 8.06 2.44
C ALA A 26 -5.05 7.39 3.36
N LEU A 27 -5.39 7.21 4.65
CA LEU A 27 -4.52 6.55 5.62
C LEU A 27 -4.35 5.07 5.29
N VAL A 28 -5.44 4.36 5.06
CA VAL A 28 -5.43 2.93 4.72
C VAL A 28 -4.74 2.68 3.37
N ALA A 29 -4.99 3.52 2.36
CA ALA A 29 -4.30 3.42 1.07
C ALA A 29 -2.78 3.54 1.21
N ARG A 30 -2.29 4.48 2.03
CA ARG A 30 -0.85 4.62 2.30
C ARG A 30 -0.27 3.40 3.03
N GLN A 31 -0.98 2.88 4.02
CA GLN A 31 -0.56 1.65 4.72
C GLN A 31 -0.44 0.47 3.76
N MET A 32 -1.32 0.38 2.78
CA MET A 32 -1.32 -0.68 1.77
C MET A 32 -0.38 -0.39 0.58
N GLY A 33 0.31 0.75 0.54
CA GLY A 33 1.15 1.14 -0.59
C GLY A 33 0.38 1.36 -1.90
N LYS A 34 -0.93 1.67 -1.81
CA LYS A 34 -1.79 1.86 -2.98
C LYS A 34 -1.88 3.31 -3.39
N VAL A 35 -1.90 3.54 -4.70
CA VAL A 35 -2.18 4.87 -5.24
C VAL A 35 -3.59 5.32 -4.82
N CYS A 36 -3.70 6.57 -4.38
CA CYS A 36 -4.96 7.11 -3.87
C CYS A 36 -5.14 8.57 -4.27
N ILE A 37 -6.34 8.90 -4.75
CA ILE A 37 -6.83 10.26 -4.90
C ILE A 37 -8.07 10.42 -4.02
N CYS A 38 -8.01 11.32 -3.03
CA CYS A 38 -9.12 11.60 -2.13
C CYS A 38 -9.65 13.01 -2.34
N GLY A 39 -10.99 13.15 -2.19
CA GLY A 39 -11.65 14.45 -2.30
C GLY A 39 -11.76 14.99 -3.72
N ALA A 40 -11.82 14.11 -4.70
CA ALA A 40 -12.06 14.46 -6.10
C ALA A 40 -13.53 14.86 -6.31
N SER A 41 -13.88 16.10 -5.96
CA SER A 41 -15.28 16.61 -5.99
C SER A 41 -15.93 16.58 -7.37
N ALA A 42 -15.13 16.49 -8.43
CA ALA A 42 -15.62 16.34 -9.82
C ALA A 42 -16.09 14.90 -10.15
N VAL A 43 -15.94 13.96 -9.21
CA VAL A 43 -16.32 12.56 -9.37
C VAL A 43 -17.75 12.38 -8.85
N GLU A 44 -18.66 12.03 -9.73
CA GLU A 44 -20.05 11.70 -9.43
C GLU A 44 -20.27 10.20 -9.58
N ILE A 45 -20.70 9.51 -8.51
CA ILE A 45 -20.90 8.05 -8.53
C ILE A 45 -22.39 7.75 -8.50
N ASP A 46 -22.87 6.99 -9.50
CA ASP A 46 -24.22 6.43 -9.53
C ASP A 46 -24.15 4.93 -9.24
N TYR A 47 -24.45 4.55 -8.02
CA TYR A 47 -24.40 3.16 -7.56
C TYR A 47 -25.46 2.28 -8.23
N ASN A 48 -26.62 2.84 -8.60
CA ASN A 48 -27.69 2.08 -9.22
C ASN A 48 -27.35 1.73 -10.69
N LYS A 49 -26.77 2.68 -11.41
CA LYS A 49 -26.32 2.47 -12.79
C LYS A 49 -24.94 1.88 -12.89
N LYS A 50 -24.21 1.77 -11.76
CA LYS A 50 -22.82 1.33 -11.68
C LYS A 50 -21.93 2.14 -12.63
N THR A 51 -22.06 3.45 -12.55
CA THR A 51 -21.30 4.38 -13.39
C THR A 51 -20.64 5.48 -12.56
N VAL A 52 -19.54 5.97 -13.10
CA VAL A 52 -18.82 7.13 -12.57
C VAL A 52 -18.77 8.20 -13.66
N LYS A 53 -19.18 9.42 -13.32
CA LYS A 53 -19.06 10.58 -14.20
C LYS A 53 -17.94 11.48 -13.74
N ILE A 54 -17.04 11.84 -14.65
CA ILE A 54 -15.86 12.68 -14.37
C ILE A 54 -15.71 13.64 -15.56
N ALA A 55 -15.66 14.95 -15.28
CA ALA A 55 -15.50 15.99 -16.30
C ALA A 55 -16.43 15.82 -17.52
N GLY A 56 -17.70 15.44 -17.28
CA GLY A 56 -18.70 15.24 -18.33
C GLY A 56 -18.64 13.88 -19.04
N GLN A 57 -17.62 13.07 -18.83
CA GLN A 57 -17.53 11.71 -19.38
C GLN A 57 -18.06 10.68 -18.38
N THR A 58 -18.74 9.66 -18.87
CA THR A 58 -19.30 8.58 -18.05
C THR A 58 -18.54 7.28 -18.31
N PHE A 59 -18.11 6.63 -17.22
CA PHE A 59 -17.39 5.36 -17.21
C PHE A 59 -18.25 4.31 -16.52
N LYS A 60 -18.31 3.10 -17.08
CA LYS A 60 -19.15 2.01 -16.59
C LYS A 60 -18.31 0.93 -15.93
N GLU A 61 -18.78 0.45 -14.78
CA GLU A 61 -18.17 -0.67 -14.04
C GLU A 61 -18.03 -1.92 -14.90
N GLY A 62 -16.86 -2.56 -14.84
CA GLY A 62 -16.58 -3.80 -15.57
C GLY A 62 -16.32 -3.63 -17.08
N VAL A 63 -16.49 -2.43 -17.62
CA VAL A 63 -16.30 -2.12 -19.05
C VAL A 63 -15.13 -1.16 -19.24
N ASP A 64 -15.17 -0.04 -18.51
CA ASP A 64 -14.20 1.04 -18.67
C ASP A 64 -13.07 0.96 -17.63
N HIS A 65 -11.94 1.54 -17.96
CA HIS A 65 -10.80 1.67 -17.07
C HIS A 65 -10.52 3.13 -16.80
N LEU A 66 -10.10 3.41 -15.58
CA LEU A 66 -9.54 4.69 -15.15
C LEU A 66 -8.10 4.46 -14.69
N SER A 67 -7.21 5.36 -15.06
CA SER A 67 -5.85 5.40 -14.50
C SER A 67 -5.71 6.64 -13.64
N ILE A 68 -5.08 6.50 -12.48
CA ILE A 68 -4.92 7.60 -11.52
C ILE A 68 -3.45 7.86 -11.21
N ASP A 69 -3.08 9.13 -11.16
CA ASP A 69 -1.78 9.60 -10.69
C ASP A 69 -1.98 10.29 -9.33
N GLY A 70 -1.60 9.59 -8.26
CA GLY A 70 -1.72 10.09 -6.89
C GLY A 70 -0.76 11.24 -6.57
N THR A 71 0.30 11.43 -7.34
CA THR A 71 1.26 12.53 -7.15
C THR A 71 0.71 13.83 -7.72
N ALA A 72 0.21 13.79 -8.95
CA ALA A 72 -0.37 14.95 -9.62
C ALA A 72 -1.85 15.17 -9.27
N GLY A 73 -2.52 14.19 -8.67
CA GLY A 73 -3.96 14.23 -8.42
C GLY A 73 -4.78 14.14 -9.71
N THR A 74 -4.25 13.51 -10.75
CA THR A 74 -4.85 13.49 -12.08
C THR A 74 -5.51 12.14 -12.37
N ILE A 75 -6.68 12.18 -13.02
CA ILE A 75 -7.44 11.01 -13.46
C ILE A 75 -7.45 10.98 -14.98
N TYR A 76 -7.09 9.84 -15.56
CA TYR A 76 -7.08 9.60 -17.00
C TYR A 76 -8.16 8.57 -17.36
N GLY A 77 -8.91 8.82 -18.41
CA GLY A 77 -9.79 7.80 -19.02
C GLY A 77 -8.98 6.74 -19.74
N GLY A 78 -9.29 5.48 -19.51
CA GLY A 78 -8.61 4.34 -20.12
C GLY A 78 -7.43 3.80 -19.31
N LYS A 79 -6.80 2.76 -19.85
CA LYS A 79 -5.66 2.06 -19.22
C LYS A 79 -4.34 2.68 -19.72
N VAL A 80 -3.69 3.43 -18.87
CA VAL A 80 -2.35 3.97 -19.13
C VAL A 80 -1.31 2.90 -18.82
N LYS A 81 -0.33 2.72 -19.70
CA LYS A 81 0.77 1.79 -19.47
C LYS A 81 1.65 2.32 -18.33
N THR A 82 1.80 1.53 -17.28
CA THR A 82 2.70 1.81 -16.15
C THR A 82 3.92 0.90 -16.22
N GLY A 83 5.00 1.31 -15.59
CA GLY A 83 6.21 0.53 -15.44
C GLY A 83 6.73 0.60 -14.00
N PRO A 84 7.56 -0.35 -13.59
CA PRO A 84 8.18 -0.33 -12.28
C PRO A 84 9.11 0.90 -12.13
N SER A 85 9.22 1.39 -10.89
CA SER A 85 10.14 2.49 -10.58
C SER A 85 11.59 2.07 -10.82
N SER A 86 12.37 2.88 -11.54
CA SER A 86 13.80 2.64 -11.72
C SER A 86 14.56 2.62 -10.38
N ILE A 87 14.10 3.37 -9.39
CA ILE A 87 14.68 3.36 -8.04
C ILE A 87 14.46 1.99 -7.39
N VAL A 88 13.21 1.50 -7.39
CA VAL A 88 12.87 0.18 -6.84
C VAL A 88 13.62 -0.93 -7.57
N MET A 89 13.64 -0.89 -8.90
CA MET A 89 14.35 -1.89 -9.72
C MET A 89 15.85 -1.91 -9.42
N GLY A 90 16.46 -0.76 -9.26
CA GLY A 90 17.88 -0.65 -8.93
C GLY A 90 18.21 -1.06 -7.49
N MET A 91 17.37 -0.66 -6.50
CA MET A 91 17.65 -0.89 -5.08
C MET A 91 17.32 -2.32 -4.64
N LEU A 92 16.17 -2.87 -5.06
CA LEU A 92 15.70 -4.18 -4.58
C LEU A 92 16.11 -5.32 -5.52
N PHE A 93 16.09 -5.09 -6.82
CA PHE A 93 16.32 -6.15 -7.81
C PHE A 93 17.70 -6.09 -8.47
N GLY A 94 18.52 -5.09 -8.13
CA GLY A 94 19.87 -4.93 -8.66
C GLY A 94 19.91 -4.73 -10.19
N ASP A 95 18.84 -4.20 -10.78
CA ASP A 95 18.76 -3.94 -12.22
C ASP A 95 19.79 -2.90 -12.64
N LYS A 96 20.78 -3.33 -13.41
CA LYS A 96 21.90 -2.48 -13.85
C LYS A 96 21.46 -1.35 -14.81
N ALA A 97 20.41 -1.56 -15.59
CA ALA A 97 19.88 -0.53 -16.49
C ALA A 97 19.14 0.54 -15.69
N ALA A 98 18.30 0.13 -14.78
CA ALA A 98 17.59 1.02 -13.84
C ALA A 98 18.57 1.83 -12.98
N ALA A 99 19.64 1.21 -12.48
CA ALA A 99 20.67 1.84 -11.67
C ALA A 99 21.51 2.93 -12.41
N ARG A 100 21.44 2.97 -13.74
CA ARG A 100 22.10 4.01 -14.56
C ARG A 100 21.18 5.16 -14.92
N THR A 101 19.90 5.09 -14.56
CA THR A 101 18.96 6.20 -14.86
C THR A 101 19.29 7.42 -14.01
N GLU A 102 19.07 8.60 -14.58
CA GLU A 102 19.27 9.86 -13.88
C GLU A 102 18.50 9.93 -12.56
N LYS A 103 17.25 9.44 -12.54
CA LYS A 103 16.42 9.38 -11.34
C LYS A 103 17.05 8.52 -10.23
N PHE A 104 17.61 7.37 -10.57
CA PHE A 104 18.28 6.51 -9.60
C PHE A 104 19.55 7.15 -9.04
N LEU A 105 20.37 7.75 -9.92
CA LEU A 105 21.60 8.42 -9.51
C LEU A 105 21.31 9.63 -8.60
N ALA A 106 20.32 10.45 -8.96
CA ALA A 106 19.89 11.57 -8.12
C ALA A 106 19.36 11.11 -6.76
N PHE A 107 18.55 10.06 -6.72
CA PHE A 107 18.07 9.47 -5.48
C PHE A 107 19.23 8.97 -4.62
N LYS A 108 20.16 8.22 -5.19
CA LYS A 108 21.32 7.71 -4.47
C LYS A 108 22.17 8.84 -3.87
N GLN A 109 22.42 9.88 -4.66
CA GLN A 109 23.16 11.06 -4.22
C GLN A 109 22.45 11.77 -3.05
N LEU A 110 21.12 11.93 -3.13
CA LEU A 110 20.33 12.49 -2.05
C LEU A 110 20.43 11.66 -0.78
N MET A 111 20.32 10.34 -0.90
CA MET A 111 20.43 9.42 0.27
C MET A 111 21.82 9.46 0.89
N GLU A 112 22.88 9.59 0.10
CA GLU A 112 24.25 9.79 0.60
C GLU A 112 24.39 11.10 1.40
N TRP A 113 23.82 12.18 0.91
CA TRP A 113 23.82 13.47 1.63
C TRP A 113 23.04 13.37 2.94
N CYS A 114 21.86 12.77 2.91
CA CYS A 114 21.04 12.52 4.12
C CYS A 114 21.82 11.69 5.14
N SER A 115 22.47 10.61 4.72
CA SER A 115 23.26 9.75 5.61
C SER A 115 24.43 10.47 6.26
N LYS A 116 25.10 11.39 5.55
CA LYS A 116 26.19 12.21 6.09
C LYS A 116 25.70 13.29 7.06
N ALA A 117 24.50 13.82 6.85
CA ALA A 117 23.95 14.90 7.66
C ALA A 117 23.19 14.40 8.91
N THR A 118 22.68 13.17 8.88
CA THR A 118 21.89 12.65 9.99
C THR A 118 22.74 12.26 11.19
N ARG A 119 22.24 12.58 12.39
CA ARG A 119 22.86 12.19 13.68
C ARG A 119 22.13 11.04 14.38
N MET A 120 20.91 10.74 13.93
CA MET A 120 20.07 9.71 14.49
C MET A 120 19.98 8.51 13.56
N SER A 121 19.85 7.31 14.12
CA SER A 121 19.59 6.12 13.34
C SER A 121 18.18 6.14 12.74
N VAL A 122 18.09 5.84 11.46
CA VAL A 122 16.81 5.70 10.76
C VAL A 122 16.27 4.29 11.03
N ARG A 123 15.07 4.20 11.58
CA ARG A 123 14.38 2.94 11.82
C ARG A 123 13.08 2.91 11.06
N ALA A 124 12.80 1.78 10.40
CA ALA A 124 11.59 1.56 9.64
C ALA A 124 10.60 0.71 10.42
N ASN A 125 9.32 0.85 10.13
CA ASN A 125 8.32 -0.11 10.56
C ASN A 125 8.27 -1.25 9.54
N ALA A 126 8.31 -2.49 10.00
CA ALA A 126 8.20 -3.67 9.15
C ALA A 126 7.53 -4.80 9.92
N ASP A 127 6.55 -5.45 9.31
CA ASP A 127 5.73 -6.47 9.94
C ASP A 127 6.04 -7.89 9.37
N ASN A 128 6.82 -7.96 8.28
CA ASN A 128 7.24 -9.23 7.66
C ASN A 128 8.66 -9.14 7.07
N PRO A 129 9.27 -10.27 6.66
CA PRO A 129 10.62 -10.31 6.10
C PRO A 129 10.81 -9.44 4.87
N GLU A 130 9.85 -9.45 3.94
CA GLU A 130 9.94 -8.68 2.69
C GLU A 130 10.01 -7.17 2.95
N GLN A 131 9.19 -6.67 3.88
CA GLN A 131 9.23 -5.27 4.30
C GLN A 131 10.56 -4.92 4.97
N THR A 132 11.13 -5.86 5.72
CA THR A 132 12.43 -5.70 6.37
C THR A 132 13.56 -5.60 5.33
N GLU A 133 13.57 -6.49 4.34
CA GLU A 133 14.54 -6.44 3.23
C GLU A 133 14.44 -5.12 2.45
N GLN A 134 13.21 -4.68 2.15
CA GLN A 134 12.98 -3.39 1.52
C GLN A 134 13.51 -2.24 2.35
N ALA A 135 13.21 -2.22 3.65
CA ALA A 135 13.66 -1.18 4.56
C ALA A 135 15.20 -1.09 4.59
N ILE A 136 15.89 -2.23 4.68
CA ILE A 136 17.35 -2.30 4.65
C ILE A 136 17.89 -1.79 3.32
N ALA A 137 17.34 -2.22 2.20
CA ALA A 137 17.77 -1.79 0.86
C ALA A 137 17.64 -0.27 0.69
N PHE A 138 16.63 0.36 1.28
CA PHE A 138 16.43 1.80 1.28
C PHE A 138 17.19 2.55 2.40
N GLY A 139 18.04 1.88 3.17
CA GLY A 139 18.98 2.49 4.11
C GLY A 139 18.48 2.56 5.55
N ALA A 140 17.45 1.83 5.93
CA ALA A 140 17.07 1.69 7.33
C ALA A 140 18.17 0.94 8.12
N GLN A 141 18.45 1.42 9.32
CA GLN A 141 19.50 0.89 10.21
C GLN A 141 18.93 -0.02 11.31
N GLY A 142 17.63 -0.25 11.28
CA GLY A 142 16.92 -1.15 12.19
C GLY A 142 15.42 -1.03 12.07
N ILE A 143 14.70 -1.88 12.83
CA ILE A 143 13.24 -1.86 12.91
C ILE A 143 12.83 -1.00 14.11
N GLY A 144 11.87 -0.11 13.88
CA GLY A 144 11.29 0.76 14.90
C GLY A 144 10.07 0.12 15.56
N LEU A 145 9.16 -0.41 14.75
CA LEU A 145 7.93 -1.06 15.21
C LEU A 145 7.60 -2.24 14.30
N THR A 146 7.24 -3.35 14.92
CA THR A 146 6.60 -4.50 14.26
C THR A 146 5.24 -4.71 14.90
N ARG A 147 4.18 -4.70 14.08
CA ARG A 147 2.82 -4.99 14.52
C ARG A 147 2.57 -6.49 14.39
N THR A 148 2.80 -7.21 15.46
CA THR A 148 2.66 -8.68 15.49
C THR A 148 1.23 -9.13 15.20
N GLU A 149 0.23 -8.27 15.50
CA GLU A 149 -1.18 -8.53 15.15
C GLU A 149 -1.40 -8.67 13.64
N HIS A 150 -0.59 -8.04 12.79
CA HIS A 150 -0.70 -8.18 11.34
C HIS A 150 -0.28 -9.58 10.87
N MET A 151 0.61 -10.25 11.60
CA MET A 151 1.04 -11.61 11.29
C MET A 151 -0.10 -12.63 11.44
N PHE A 152 -1.08 -12.33 12.30
CA PHE A 152 -2.24 -13.18 12.51
C PHE A 152 -3.27 -13.15 11.36
N PHE A 153 -3.20 -12.10 10.51
CA PHE A 153 -4.09 -11.97 9.36
C PHE A 153 -3.52 -12.59 8.08
N GLU A 154 -2.31 -13.14 8.12
CA GLU A 154 -1.64 -13.71 6.96
C GLU A 154 -2.07 -15.16 6.74
N GLY A 155 -2.58 -15.47 5.54
CA GLY A 155 -3.06 -16.80 5.18
C GLY A 155 -4.20 -17.28 6.09
N ASP A 156 -4.11 -18.54 6.51
CA ASP A 156 -5.15 -19.20 7.34
C ASP A 156 -4.95 -19.01 8.86
N ARG A 157 -3.92 -18.23 9.25
CA ARG A 157 -3.61 -18.02 10.68
C ARG A 157 -4.74 -17.38 11.46
N ILE A 158 -5.56 -16.55 10.81
CA ILE A 158 -6.70 -15.89 11.46
C ILE A 158 -7.69 -16.89 12.03
N ASP A 159 -7.89 -18.03 11.38
CA ASP A 159 -8.83 -19.05 11.86
C ASP A 159 -8.24 -19.78 13.09
N ALA A 160 -6.95 -20.07 13.10
CA ALA A 160 -6.27 -20.62 14.28
C ALA A 160 -6.29 -19.63 15.46
N VAL A 161 -6.13 -18.34 15.22
CA VAL A 161 -6.26 -17.30 16.27
C VAL A 161 -7.69 -17.24 16.80
N ARG A 162 -8.71 -17.32 15.94
CA ARG A 162 -10.12 -17.38 16.37
C ARG A 162 -10.40 -18.61 17.23
N GLU A 163 -9.96 -19.79 16.78
CA GLU A 163 -10.08 -21.02 17.55
C GLU A 163 -9.41 -20.88 18.93
N MET A 164 -8.22 -20.29 18.98
CA MET A 164 -7.50 -20.06 20.24
C MET A 164 -8.27 -19.14 21.19
N ILE A 165 -8.84 -18.04 20.67
CA ILE A 165 -9.59 -17.07 21.48
C ILE A 165 -10.90 -17.69 21.99
N LEU A 166 -11.58 -18.46 21.16
CA LEU A 166 -12.87 -19.09 21.47
C LEU A 166 -12.75 -20.41 22.23
N ALA A 167 -11.54 -20.91 22.47
CA ALA A 167 -11.32 -22.16 23.19
C ALA A 167 -11.73 -22.07 24.67
N ASP A 168 -12.64 -22.91 25.10
CA ASP A 168 -13.14 -22.96 26.48
C ASP A 168 -12.17 -23.57 27.48
N ASN A 169 -11.22 -24.38 27.00
CA ASN A 169 -10.26 -25.07 27.83
C ASN A 169 -8.79 -24.94 27.33
N LEU A 170 -7.87 -25.32 28.20
CA LEU A 170 -6.42 -25.19 27.94
C LEU A 170 -5.95 -26.11 26.81
N GLU A 171 -6.51 -27.30 26.68
CA GLU A 171 -6.09 -28.27 25.66
C GLU A 171 -6.44 -27.81 24.25
N ASP A 172 -7.66 -27.33 24.04
CA ASP A 172 -8.11 -26.85 22.76
C ASP A 172 -7.36 -25.55 22.38
N ARG A 173 -7.04 -24.69 23.35
CA ARG A 173 -6.21 -23.52 23.14
C ARG A 173 -4.78 -23.88 22.71
N LYS A 174 -4.18 -24.92 23.31
CA LYS A 174 -2.86 -25.43 22.90
C LYS A 174 -2.89 -26.03 21.48
N LYS A 175 -3.96 -26.76 21.13
CA LYS A 175 -4.12 -27.29 19.76
C LYS A 175 -4.24 -26.18 18.71
N ALA A 176 -4.98 -25.12 19.00
CA ALA A 176 -5.11 -23.98 18.13
C ALA A 176 -3.78 -23.23 17.98
N LEU A 177 -3.04 -23.02 19.07
CA LEU A 177 -1.70 -22.42 19.06
C LEU A 177 -0.67 -23.22 18.24
N ALA A 178 -0.80 -24.55 18.21
CA ALA A 178 0.10 -25.40 17.44
C ALA A 178 -0.11 -25.29 15.91
N LYS A 179 -1.20 -24.64 15.46
CA LYS A 179 -1.49 -24.34 14.05
C LYS A 179 -0.88 -23.03 13.58
N LEU A 180 -0.45 -22.14 14.48
CA LEU A 180 0.17 -20.83 14.22
C LEU A 180 1.66 -20.94 13.93
#